data_02f0cddee07231c2fbaf9746b290d453
#
_entry.id   02f0cddee07231c2fbaf9746b290d453
#
_cell.length_a   1.000
_cell.length_b   1.000
_cell.length_c   1.000
_cell.angle_alpha   90.00
_cell.angle_beta   90.00
_cell.angle_gamma   90.00
#
_symmetry.space_group_name_H-M   'P 1'
#
loop_
_entity.id
_entity.type
_entity.pdbx_description
1 polymer ?
#
loop_
_entity_poly.entity_id
_entity_poly.type
_entity_poly.pdbx_seq_one_letter_code
_entity_poly.pdbx_strand_id
1 'polypeptide(L)'
;MKKLLTIMICMLALSTGIFAYNPPVGAEDMCLLSSPEGLSGNLFTAGSISNASGADSILVNPALTAENQRVNLNAGCTFLFDSNDQNESQIGSAFQTSILIPNKLFVFSGYLNGTFIPFNDEMYLGSSINLKAGLSKEITDKLNIGISVNGGFAWKYGVDWSLGFNCGFIYDFGKLGFLQDFRYGASILNLGKNYETCNRF
;
A
#
# COMPACT_ATOMS: atom_id res chain seq x y z
N MET A 1 -7.98 33.51 -12.53
CA MET A 1 -7.02 32.92 -13.46
C MET A 1 -5.56 32.98 -12.96
N LYS A 2 -5.01 34.16 -12.58
CA LYS A 2 -3.59 34.24 -12.12
C LYS A 2 -3.28 33.35 -10.92
N LYS A 3 -4.11 33.28 -9.89
CA LYS A 3 -3.92 32.43 -8.72
C LYS A 3 -3.93 30.93 -9.07
N LEU A 4 -4.78 30.52 -9.99
CA LEU A 4 -4.85 29.13 -10.46
C LEU A 4 -3.57 28.73 -11.20
N LEU A 5 -3.08 29.61 -12.06
CA LEU A 5 -1.83 29.41 -12.81
C LEU A 5 -0.63 29.31 -11.85
N THR A 6 -0.59 30.15 -10.81
CA THR A 6 0.47 30.09 -9.80
C THR A 6 0.46 28.77 -9.02
N ILE A 7 -0.72 28.27 -8.61
CA ILE A 7 -0.85 26.98 -7.93
C ILE A 7 -0.41 25.84 -8.84
N MET A 8 -0.81 25.86 -10.12
CA MET A 8 -0.41 24.85 -11.10
C MET A 8 1.10 24.85 -11.36
N ILE A 9 1.71 26.04 -11.44
CA ILE A 9 3.18 26.17 -11.59
C ILE A 9 3.90 25.69 -10.33
N CYS A 10 3.41 26.00 -9.14
CA CYS A 10 3.98 25.49 -7.89
C CYS A 10 3.87 23.97 -7.79
N MET A 11 2.74 23.37 -8.20
CA MET A 11 2.59 21.92 -8.24
C MET A 11 3.53 21.26 -9.27
N LEU A 12 3.70 21.86 -10.46
CA LEU A 12 4.67 21.38 -11.43
C LEU A 12 6.12 21.52 -10.93
N ALA A 13 6.45 22.63 -10.27
CA ALA A 13 7.79 22.85 -9.70
C ALA A 13 8.11 21.87 -8.56
N LEU A 14 7.11 21.51 -7.76
CA LEU A 14 7.25 20.46 -6.74
C LEU A 14 7.44 19.07 -7.36
N SER A 15 6.82 18.79 -8.51
CA SER A 15 6.97 17.52 -9.21
C SER A 15 8.34 17.34 -9.89
N THR A 16 9.02 18.42 -10.28
CA THR A 16 10.35 18.33 -10.90
C THR A 16 11.47 18.01 -9.91
N GLY A 17 11.22 18.16 -8.59
CA GLY A 17 12.16 17.76 -7.54
C GLY A 17 12.02 16.30 -7.09
N ILE A 18 11.00 15.60 -7.56
CA ILE A 18 10.83 14.16 -7.29
C ILE A 18 11.72 13.41 -8.30
N PHE A 19 12.98 13.25 -7.96
CA PHE A 19 13.77 12.21 -8.60
C PHE A 19 13.06 10.89 -8.32
N ALA A 20 12.81 10.10 -9.35
CA ALA A 20 12.32 8.74 -9.17
C ALA A 20 13.40 8.00 -8.35
N TYR A 21 13.23 8.01 -7.04
CA TYR A 21 14.06 7.25 -6.14
C TYR A 21 13.75 5.78 -6.42
N ASN A 22 14.74 5.07 -6.92
CA ASN A 22 14.69 3.63 -6.98
C ASN A 22 15.14 3.12 -5.60
N PRO A 23 14.21 2.72 -4.72
CA PRO A 23 14.59 2.27 -3.40
C PRO A 23 15.50 1.04 -3.53
N PRO A 24 16.44 0.85 -2.60
CA PRO A 24 17.20 -0.39 -2.56
C PRO A 24 16.23 -1.58 -2.41
N VAL A 25 16.61 -2.70 -2.99
CA VAL A 25 15.85 -3.95 -2.88
C VAL A 25 15.53 -4.21 -1.40
N GLY A 26 14.28 -4.50 -1.09
CA GLY A 26 13.79 -4.68 0.30
C GLY A 26 13.19 -3.43 0.94
N ALA A 27 13.31 -2.26 0.32
CA ALA A 27 12.66 -1.03 0.76
C ALA A 27 11.23 -0.87 0.21
N GLU A 28 10.82 -1.74 -0.70
CA GLU A 28 9.49 -1.77 -1.27
C GLU A 28 8.44 -2.16 -0.21
N ASP A 29 7.21 -1.73 -0.43
CA ASP A 29 6.10 -2.14 0.43
C ASP A 29 5.75 -3.61 0.20
N MET A 30 6.28 -4.47 1.06
CA MET A 30 6.05 -5.92 0.98
C MET A 30 4.58 -6.29 1.17
N CYS A 31 3.78 -5.47 1.86
CA CYS A 31 2.34 -5.69 1.95
C CYS A 31 1.67 -5.56 0.57
N LEU A 32 2.17 -4.67 -0.27
CA LEU A 32 1.64 -4.49 -1.62
C LEU A 32 2.19 -5.56 -2.58
N LEU A 33 3.50 -5.78 -2.58
CA LEU A 33 4.16 -6.71 -3.51
C LEU A 33 3.76 -8.16 -3.28
N SER A 34 3.58 -8.57 -2.03
CA SER A 34 3.17 -9.93 -1.67
C SER A 34 1.66 -10.12 -1.58
N SER A 35 0.87 -9.12 -1.98
CA SER A 35 -0.58 -9.26 -2.06
C SER A 35 -0.98 -10.25 -3.16
N PRO A 36 -2.08 -11.00 -3.00
CA PRO A 36 -2.62 -11.85 -4.05
C PRO A 36 -2.82 -11.14 -5.39
N GLU A 37 -3.27 -9.89 -5.35
CA GLU A 37 -3.44 -9.06 -6.54
C GLU A 37 -2.11 -8.69 -7.18
N GLY A 38 -1.11 -8.31 -6.38
CA GLY A 38 0.24 -8.01 -6.87
C GLY A 38 0.88 -9.22 -7.54
N LEU A 39 0.77 -10.39 -6.92
CA LEU A 39 1.29 -11.66 -7.46
C LEU A 39 0.54 -12.13 -8.71
N SER A 40 -0.73 -11.79 -8.86
CA SER A 40 -1.51 -12.09 -10.07
C SER A 40 -1.26 -11.11 -11.22
N GLY A 41 -0.38 -10.14 -11.04
CA GLY A 41 -0.04 -9.13 -12.04
C GLY A 41 -0.98 -7.91 -12.06
N ASN A 42 -1.89 -7.79 -11.11
CA ASN A 42 -2.78 -6.65 -10.99
C ASN A 42 -2.28 -5.68 -9.91
N LEU A 43 -1.35 -4.82 -10.28
CA LEU A 43 -0.64 -3.94 -9.36
C LEU A 43 -1.46 -2.75 -8.80
N PHE A 44 -2.71 -2.55 -9.25
CA PHE A 44 -3.46 -1.32 -8.97
C PHE A 44 -4.86 -1.53 -8.41
N THR A 45 -5.12 -2.65 -7.76
CA THR A 45 -6.42 -2.90 -7.14
C THR A 45 -6.74 -1.96 -5.99
N ALA A 46 -5.72 -1.48 -5.29
CA ALA A 46 -5.89 -0.53 -4.19
C ALA A 46 -6.31 0.89 -4.66
N GLY A 47 -6.29 1.17 -5.96
CA GLY A 47 -6.65 2.47 -6.52
C GLY A 47 -5.51 3.48 -6.51
N SER A 48 -5.84 4.76 -6.64
CA SER A 48 -4.86 5.84 -6.66
C SER A 48 -4.64 6.43 -5.27
N ILE A 49 -3.56 7.20 -5.14
CA ILE A 49 -3.17 7.86 -3.88
C ILE A 49 -4.22 8.86 -3.35
N SER A 50 -5.11 9.33 -4.20
CA SER A 50 -6.17 10.29 -3.87
C SER A 50 -7.58 9.74 -4.08
N ASN A 51 -7.73 8.58 -4.69
CA ASN A 51 -9.03 8.00 -4.99
C ASN A 51 -8.95 6.48 -5.01
N ALA A 52 -9.26 5.88 -3.88
CA ALA A 52 -9.41 4.44 -3.72
C ALA A 52 -10.56 4.17 -2.77
N SER A 53 -11.15 3.01 -2.88
CA SER A 53 -12.24 2.58 -2.01
C SER A 53 -11.95 1.20 -1.44
N GLY A 54 -12.44 0.96 -0.23
CA GLY A 54 -12.30 -0.33 0.41
C GLY A 54 -11.20 -0.38 1.48
N ALA A 55 -11.12 -1.52 2.14
CA ALA A 55 -10.22 -1.72 3.26
C ALA A 55 -8.74 -1.76 2.82
N ASP A 56 -8.46 -2.16 1.58
CA ASP A 56 -7.11 -2.25 1.00
C ASP A 56 -6.49 -0.89 0.69
N SER A 57 -7.27 0.18 0.69
CA SER A 57 -6.77 1.53 0.43
C SER A 57 -5.69 2.01 1.42
N ILE A 58 -5.61 1.39 2.61
CA ILE A 58 -4.53 1.59 3.57
C ILE A 58 -3.14 1.30 2.99
N LEU A 59 -3.04 0.45 1.95
CA LEU A 59 -1.78 0.11 1.30
C LEU A 59 -1.17 1.29 0.57
N VAL A 60 -2.01 2.13 -0.01
CA VAL A 60 -1.60 3.24 -0.88
C VAL A 60 -1.55 4.55 -0.11
N ASN A 61 -2.59 4.83 0.67
CA ASN A 61 -2.67 6.05 1.47
C ASN A 61 -3.61 5.81 2.67
N PRO A 62 -3.10 5.82 3.90
CA PRO A 62 -3.93 5.57 5.06
C PRO A 62 -5.07 6.59 5.25
N ALA A 63 -4.99 7.79 4.67
CA ALA A 63 -6.04 8.78 4.73
C ALA A 63 -7.31 8.41 3.92
N LEU A 64 -7.18 7.54 2.91
CA LEU A 64 -8.31 7.08 2.10
C LEU A 64 -9.35 6.31 2.89
N THR A 65 -8.94 5.65 3.95
CA THR A 65 -9.86 4.87 4.79
C THR A 65 -10.83 5.74 5.58
N ALA A 66 -10.55 7.05 5.74
CA ALA A 66 -11.39 7.98 6.50
C ALA A 66 -12.80 8.17 5.90
N GLU A 67 -12.94 8.00 4.60
CA GLU A 67 -14.21 8.21 3.89
C GLU A 67 -15.21 7.08 4.07
N ASN A 68 -14.76 5.95 4.57
CA ASN A 68 -15.59 4.77 4.71
C ASN A 68 -16.41 4.84 6.01
N GLN A 69 -17.72 4.93 5.87
CA GLN A 69 -18.66 4.97 7.00
C GLN A 69 -19.31 3.60 7.30
N ARG A 70 -18.83 2.54 6.67
CA ARG A 70 -19.35 1.18 6.85
C ARG A 70 -18.20 0.24 7.15
N VAL A 71 -18.49 -0.81 7.92
CA VAL A 71 -17.56 -1.93 8.07
C VAL A 71 -17.35 -2.57 6.70
N ASN A 72 -16.09 -2.68 6.32
CA ASN A 72 -15.68 -3.31 5.08
C ASN A 72 -14.70 -4.43 5.41
N LEU A 73 -14.91 -5.60 4.84
CA LEU A 73 -14.05 -6.76 4.94
C LEU A 73 -13.73 -7.22 3.52
N ASN A 74 -12.45 -7.37 3.23
CA ASN A 74 -11.98 -7.96 1.97
C ASN A 74 -11.08 -9.15 2.29
N ALA A 75 -11.15 -10.19 1.45
CA ALA A 75 -10.27 -11.35 1.53
C ALA A 75 -9.95 -11.85 0.13
N GLY A 76 -8.69 -12.17 -0.11
CA GLY A 76 -8.20 -12.67 -1.37
C GLY A 76 -7.23 -13.82 -1.19
N CYS A 77 -7.15 -14.71 -2.18
CA CYS A 77 -6.20 -15.80 -2.23
C CYS A 77 -5.76 -16.02 -3.68
N THR A 78 -4.46 -16.26 -3.86
CA THR A 78 -3.87 -16.61 -5.15
C THR A 78 -3.01 -17.86 -4.98
N PHE A 79 -3.09 -18.77 -5.93
CA PHE A 79 -2.25 -19.94 -6.02
C PHE A 79 -1.28 -19.79 -7.19
N LEU A 80 -0.01 -20.09 -6.93
CA LEU A 80 1.07 -20.03 -7.88
C LEU A 80 1.52 -21.45 -8.16
N PHE A 81 1.62 -21.81 -9.44
CA PHE A 81 2.05 -23.13 -9.85
C PHE A 81 3.36 -22.98 -10.63
N ASP A 82 4.36 -23.70 -10.20
CA ASP A 82 5.60 -23.84 -10.94
C ASP A 82 5.68 -25.24 -11.54
N SER A 83 6.00 -25.34 -12.82
CA SER A 83 6.28 -26.59 -13.50
C SER A 83 7.73 -26.58 -13.98
N ASN A 84 8.63 -27.11 -13.19
CA ASN A 84 10.02 -27.23 -13.55
C ASN A 84 10.21 -28.38 -14.57
N ASP A 85 11.22 -28.26 -15.45
CA ASP A 85 11.58 -29.28 -16.45
C ASP A 85 11.89 -30.69 -15.87
N GLN A 86 11.99 -30.76 -14.53
CA GLN A 86 12.24 -32.00 -13.79
C GLN A 86 10.98 -32.73 -13.29
N ASN A 87 9.80 -32.37 -13.78
CA ASN A 87 8.49 -32.93 -13.38
C ASN A 87 8.11 -32.81 -11.88
N GLU A 88 8.71 -31.94 -11.15
CA GLU A 88 8.27 -31.61 -9.80
C GLU A 88 7.39 -30.34 -9.85
N SER A 89 6.09 -30.53 -9.78
CA SER A 89 5.16 -29.41 -9.65
C SER A 89 5.15 -28.93 -8.20
N GLN A 90 5.49 -27.67 -7.98
CA GLN A 90 5.42 -27.03 -6.68
C GLN A 90 4.27 -26.02 -6.66
N ILE A 91 3.62 -25.89 -5.50
CA ILE A 91 2.48 -25.00 -5.33
C ILE A 91 2.86 -23.95 -4.28
N GLY A 92 2.80 -22.70 -4.69
CA GLY A 92 2.84 -21.55 -3.81
C GLY A 92 1.43 -21.00 -3.53
N SER A 93 1.28 -20.28 -2.47
CA SER A 93 0.02 -19.61 -2.13
C SER A 93 0.26 -18.25 -1.53
N ALA A 94 -0.62 -17.32 -1.80
CA ALA A 94 -0.70 -16.03 -1.13
C ALA A 94 -2.13 -15.80 -0.69
N PHE A 95 -2.29 -15.22 0.48
CA PHE A 95 -3.59 -14.80 1.01
C PHE A 95 -3.51 -13.38 1.55
N GLN A 96 -4.62 -12.70 1.52
CA GLN A 96 -4.77 -11.41 2.19
C GLN A 96 -6.13 -11.31 2.84
N THR A 97 -6.20 -10.50 3.87
CA THR A 97 -7.44 -10.01 4.45
C THR A 97 -7.27 -8.58 4.90
N SER A 98 -8.28 -7.79 4.69
CA SER A 98 -8.32 -6.42 5.18
C SER A 98 -9.66 -6.12 5.83
N ILE A 99 -9.61 -5.28 6.84
CA ILE A 99 -10.79 -4.86 7.61
C ILE A 99 -10.76 -3.36 7.82
N LEU A 100 -11.95 -2.77 7.78
CA LEU A 100 -12.16 -1.37 8.05
C LEU A 100 -13.36 -1.24 8.99
N ILE A 101 -13.15 -0.58 10.11
CA ILE A 101 -14.15 -0.40 11.17
C ILE A 101 -14.26 1.10 11.46
N PRO A 102 -15.34 1.75 11.00
CA PRO A 102 -15.59 3.14 11.33
C PRO A 102 -16.06 3.29 12.79
N ASN A 103 -15.54 4.29 13.45
CA ASN A 103 -15.99 4.74 14.76
C ASN A 103 -16.35 6.24 14.67
N LYS A 104 -17.04 6.77 15.66
CA LYS A 104 -17.44 8.18 15.74
C LYS A 104 -16.26 9.17 15.70
N LEU A 105 -15.09 8.77 16.15
CA LEU A 105 -13.91 9.64 16.28
C LEU A 105 -12.89 9.41 15.16
N PHE A 106 -12.77 8.19 14.68
CA PHE A 106 -11.77 7.78 13.69
C PHE A 106 -12.21 6.48 13.00
N VAL A 107 -11.57 6.17 11.90
CA VAL A 107 -11.74 4.89 11.22
C VAL A 107 -10.51 4.04 11.48
N PHE A 108 -10.72 2.84 12.01
CA PHE A 108 -9.67 1.83 12.15
C PHE A 108 -9.58 1.03 10.86
N SER A 109 -8.36 0.76 10.42
CA SER A 109 -8.09 -0.11 9.26
C SER A 109 -7.00 -1.12 9.59
N GLY A 110 -7.17 -2.34 9.14
CA GLY A 110 -6.22 -3.42 9.29
C GLY A 110 -6.04 -4.18 7.98
N TYR A 111 -4.83 -4.62 7.70
CA TYR A 111 -4.48 -5.43 6.55
C TYR A 111 -3.47 -6.49 6.97
N LEU A 112 -3.70 -7.71 6.57
CA LEU A 112 -2.82 -8.86 6.78
C LEU A 112 -2.64 -9.57 5.46
N ASN A 113 -1.41 -9.87 5.09
CA ASN A 113 -1.13 -10.81 4.02
C ASN A 113 -0.07 -11.83 4.42
N GLY A 114 -0.10 -12.96 3.74
CA GLY A 114 0.90 -14.00 3.88
C GLY A 114 1.18 -14.64 2.54
N THR A 115 2.46 -14.89 2.27
CA THR A 115 2.92 -15.63 1.09
C THR A 115 3.69 -16.86 1.53
N PHE A 116 3.42 -17.98 0.88
CA PHE A 116 4.12 -19.23 1.04
C PHE A 116 4.55 -19.71 -0.35
N ILE A 117 5.79 -19.37 -0.71
CA ILE A 117 6.36 -19.69 -2.03
C ILE A 117 7.60 -20.55 -1.82
N PRO A 118 7.47 -21.88 -1.86
CA PRO A 118 8.59 -22.80 -1.58
C PRO A 118 9.61 -22.91 -2.71
N PHE A 119 9.25 -22.49 -3.92
CA PHE A 119 9.95 -22.91 -5.13
C PHE A 119 10.68 -21.77 -5.86
N ASN A 120 10.77 -20.59 -5.46
CA ASN A 120 11.39 -19.60 -6.33
C ASN A 120 12.56 -18.87 -5.69
N ASP A 121 13.77 -19.19 -6.18
CA ASP A 121 14.99 -18.50 -5.78
C ASP A 121 15.16 -17.14 -6.47
N GLU A 122 14.45 -16.92 -7.57
CA GLU A 122 14.48 -15.68 -8.32
C GLU A 122 13.45 -14.65 -7.83
N MET A 123 12.37 -15.10 -7.18
CA MET A 123 11.43 -14.22 -6.50
C MET A 123 11.94 -13.93 -5.08
N TYR A 124 12.48 -12.77 -4.87
CA TYR A 124 13.08 -12.28 -3.61
C TYR A 124 12.14 -12.31 -2.39
N LEU A 125 10.86 -12.59 -2.58
CA LEU A 125 9.84 -12.52 -1.56
C LEU A 125 9.88 -13.69 -0.56
N GLY A 126 10.27 -14.89 -1.00
CA GLY A 126 10.21 -16.07 -0.13
C GLY A 126 8.85 -16.25 0.55
N SER A 127 8.86 -16.89 1.70
CA SER A 127 7.68 -16.96 2.57
C SER A 127 7.70 -15.77 3.54
N SER A 128 6.57 -15.07 3.63
CA SER A 128 6.46 -13.88 4.50
C SER A 128 5.05 -13.71 5.05
N ILE A 129 4.96 -13.04 6.18
CA ILE A 129 3.71 -12.53 6.75
C ILE A 129 3.89 -11.05 7.02
N ASN A 130 2.98 -10.23 6.53
CA ASN A 130 2.99 -8.79 6.72
C ASN A 130 1.66 -8.33 7.30
N LEU A 131 1.73 -7.40 8.24
CA LEU A 131 0.59 -6.77 8.90
C LEU A 131 0.71 -5.26 8.76
N LYS A 132 -0.41 -4.60 8.46
CA LYS A 132 -0.52 -3.14 8.50
C LYS A 132 -1.77 -2.77 9.31
N ALA A 133 -1.63 -1.83 10.22
CA ALA A 133 -2.74 -1.30 11.02
C ALA A 133 -2.72 0.21 11.01
N GLY A 134 -3.87 0.85 10.87
CA GLY A 134 -3.95 2.29 10.71
C GLY A 134 -5.18 2.90 11.33
N LEU A 135 -5.07 4.20 11.51
CA LEU A 135 -6.12 5.10 11.95
C LEU A 135 -6.23 6.26 10.99
N SER A 136 -7.43 6.60 10.63
CA SER A 136 -7.70 7.76 9.78
C SER A 136 -8.88 8.57 10.32
N LYS A 137 -8.88 9.85 9.95
CA LYS A 137 -9.92 10.77 10.38
C LYS A 137 -10.16 11.84 9.33
N GLU A 138 -11.42 12.13 9.12
CA GLU A 138 -11.87 13.33 8.44
C GLU A 138 -11.78 14.51 9.42
N ILE A 139 -10.87 15.44 9.17
CA ILE A 139 -10.64 16.61 10.01
C ILE A 139 -11.63 17.72 9.64
N THR A 140 -11.88 17.87 8.36
CA THR A 140 -12.90 18.76 7.79
C THR A 140 -13.51 18.05 6.59
N ASP A 141 -14.66 18.53 6.11
CA ASP A 141 -15.33 18.01 4.91
C ASP A 141 -14.43 17.95 3.66
N LYS A 142 -13.23 18.53 3.76
CA LYS A 142 -12.25 18.59 2.64
C LYS A 142 -10.91 17.96 2.96
N LEU A 143 -10.61 17.67 4.21
CA LEU A 143 -9.30 17.20 4.63
C LEU A 143 -9.39 15.91 5.42
N ASN A 144 -8.84 14.86 4.87
CA ASN A 144 -8.62 13.58 5.51
C ASN A 144 -7.15 13.39 5.84
N ILE A 145 -6.87 12.86 6.99
CA ILE A 145 -5.53 12.46 7.41
C ILE A 145 -5.55 11.01 7.87
N GLY A 146 -4.42 10.33 7.71
CA GLY A 146 -4.26 8.95 8.16
C GLY A 146 -2.84 8.63 8.52
N ILE A 147 -2.69 7.73 9.46
CA ILE A 147 -1.43 7.14 9.88
C ILE A 147 -1.57 5.63 9.94
N SER A 148 -0.51 4.92 9.65
CA SER A 148 -0.46 3.46 9.86
C SER A 148 0.93 2.99 10.21
N VAL A 149 0.99 1.84 10.84
CA VAL A 149 2.22 1.10 11.08
C VAL A 149 2.14 -0.22 10.33
N ASN A 150 3.26 -0.67 9.81
CA ASN A 150 3.38 -2.00 9.21
C ASN A 150 4.55 -2.74 9.81
N GLY A 151 4.42 -4.03 9.87
CA GLY A 151 5.48 -4.94 10.29
C GLY A 151 5.37 -6.23 9.52
N GLY A 152 6.50 -6.89 9.32
CA GLY A 152 6.54 -8.14 8.60
C GLY A 152 7.68 -9.04 9.03
N PHE A 153 7.49 -10.32 8.78
CA PHE A 153 8.48 -11.38 8.97
C PHE A 153 8.61 -12.16 7.67
N ALA A 154 9.85 -12.41 7.28
CA ALA A 154 10.18 -13.24 6.12
C ALA A 154 11.14 -14.36 6.56
N TRP A 155 10.98 -15.54 5.94
CA TRP A 155 11.78 -16.71 6.26
C TRP A 155 11.99 -17.59 5.02
N LYS A 156 13.12 -17.48 4.41
CA LYS A 156 13.59 -18.41 3.37
C LYS A 156 15.10 -18.59 3.49
N TYR A 157 15.80 -17.49 3.61
CA TYR A 157 17.27 -17.45 3.70
C TYR A 157 17.75 -17.04 5.10
N GLY A 158 16.90 -17.17 6.09
CA GLY A 158 17.04 -16.70 7.46
C GLY A 158 15.78 -15.99 7.90
N VAL A 159 15.67 -15.68 9.17
CA VAL A 159 14.56 -14.88 9.71
C VAL A 159 14.93 -13.41 9.60
N ASP A 160 14.11 -12.67 8.89
CA ASP A 160 14.23 -11.22 8.76
C ASP A 160 12.91 -10.54 9.11
N TRP A 161 12.96 -9.29 9.50
CA TRP A 161 11.78 -8.53 9.88
C TRP A 161 11.84 -7.09 9.42
N SER A 162 10.68 -6.52 9.20
CA SER A 162 10.51 -5.12 8.85
C SER A 162 9.56 -4.43 9.82
N LEU A 163 9.75 -3.13 10.02
CA LEU A 163 8.85 -2.28 10.77
C LEU A 163 8.85 -0.90 10.15
N GLY A 164 7.68 -0.42 9.75
CA GLY A 164 7.52 0.86 9.09
C GLY A 164 6.38 1.68 9.65
N PHE A 165 6.50 2.97 9.52
CA PHE A 165 5.46 3.96 9.78
C PHE A 165 5.03 4.61 8.49
N ASN A 166 3.74 4.87 8.34
CA ASN A 166 3.17 5.51 7.17
C ASN A 166 2.27 6.66 7.59
N CYS A 167 2.24 7.71 6.81
CA CYS A 167 1.29 8.80 6.97
C CYS A 167 0.81 9.30 5.62
N GLY A 168 -0.37 9.87 5.61
CA GLY A 168 -0.93 10.42 4.39
C GLY A 168 -2.03 11.42 4.65
N PHE A 169 -2.33 12.18 3.63
CA PHE A 169 -3.46 13.11 3.63
C PHE A 169 -4.13 13.14 2.26
N ILE A 170 -5.37 13.62 2.27
CA ILE A 170 -6.17 13.90 1.07
C ILE A 170 -6.84 15.24 1.29
N TYR A 171 -6.79 16.07 0.27
CA TYR A 171 -7.51 17.34 0.25
C TYR A 171 -8.44 17.40 -0.95
N ASP A 172 -9.71 17.61 -0.68
CA ASP A 172 -10.75 17.76 -1.69
C ASP A 172 -10.96 19.24 -1.99
N PHE A 173 -10.57 19.66 -3.19
CA PHE A 173 -10.78 21.03 -3.69
C PHE A 173 -12.19 21.20 -4.24
N GLY A 174 -12.92 20.11 -4.49
CA GLY A 174 -14.20 20.14 -5.17
C GLY A 174 -14.08 20.69 -6.59
N LYS A 175 -14.93 21.62 -6.94
CA LYS A 175 -14.92 22.22 -8.28
C LYS A 175 -13.84 23.27 -8.41
N LEU A 176 -12.85 23.02 -9.27
CA LEU A 176 -11.74 23.91 -9.56
C LEU A 176 -11.77 24.34 -11.06
N GLY A 177 -12.50 25.39 -11.37
CA GLY A 177 -12.67 25.88 -12.74
C GLY A 177 -13.44 24.87 -13.59
N PHE A 178 -12.77 24.28 -14.58
CA PHE A 178 -13.34 23.24 -15.47
C PHE A 178 -13.20 21.82 -14.89
N LEU A 179 -12.39 21.64 -13.85
CA LEU A 179 -12.22 20.37 -13.17
C LEU A 179 -13.35 20.19 -12.14
N GLN A 180 -14.06 19.08 -12.23
CA GLN A 180 -15.03 18.65 -11.23
C GLN A 180 -14.36 17.62 -10.31
N ASP A 181 -14.66 17.69 -9.01
CA ASP A 181 -14.18 16.75 -7.99
C ASP A 181 -12.64 16.59 -7.97
N PHE A 182 -11.95 17.74 -8.06
CA PHE A 182 -10.48 17.73 -8.02
C PHE A 182 -10.00 17.43 -6.61
N ARG A 183 -9.26 16.33 -6.48
CA ARG A 183 -8.69 15.83 -5.23
C ARG A 183 -7.18 15.73 -5.34
N TYR A 184 -6.49 16.07 -4.27
CA TYR A 184 -5.06 15.91 -4.15
C TYR A 184 -4.74 15.02 -2.94
N GLY A 185 -3.92 14.01 -3.14
CA GLY A 185 -3.45 13.12 -2.10
C GLY A 185 -1.95 12.99 -2.12
N ALA A 186 -1.38 12.82 -0.93
CA ALA A 186 0.01 12.44 -0.77
C ALA A 186 0.16 11.47 0.40
N SER A 187 1.12 10.57 0.29
CA SER A 187 1.47 9.64 1.35
C SER A 187 2.99 9.43 1.39
N ILE A 188 3.48 9.18 2.60
CA ILE A 188 4.82 8.71 2.86
C ILE A 188 4.67 7.32 3.46
N LEU A 189 5.31 6.34 2.86
CA LEU A 189 5.19 4.94 3.23
C LEU A 189 6.53 4.38 3.67
N ASN A 190 6.51 3.38 4.55
CA ASN A 190 7.67 2.59 4.98
C ASN A 190 8.82 3.39 5.60
N LEU A 191 8.50 4.40 6.41
CA LEU A 191 9.52 5.06 7.23
C LEU A 191 9.93 4.14 8.38
N GLY A 192 11.07 3.46 8.26
CA GLY A 192 11.54 2.57 9.32
C GLY A 192 12.60 1.57 8.88
N LYS A 193 12.59 0.41 9.51
CA LYS A 193 13.50 -0.70 9.20
C LYS A 193 12.90 -1.57 8.09
N ASN A 194 13.63 -1.68 6.98
CA ASN A 194 13.31 -2.57 5.88
C ASN A 194 13.92 -3.97 6.09
N TYR A 195 13.51 -4.93 5.26
CA TYR A 195 14.14 -6.25 5.23
C TYR A 195 15.61 -6.14 4.79
N GLU A 196 16.51 -6.78 5.51
CA GLU A 196 17.95 -6.74 5.24
C GLU A 196 18.40 -7.85 4.28
N THR A 197 17.73 -9.00 4.33
CA THR A 197 18.08 -10.16 3.51
C THR A 197 17.79 -9.95 2.03
N CYS A 198 16.85 -9.10 1.70
CA CYS A 198 16.59 -8.70 0.30
C CYS A 198 17.69 -7.81 -0.30
N ASN A 199 18.61 -7.28 0.51
CA ASN A 199 19.71 -6.42 0.07
C ASN A 199 21.00 -7.17 -0.31
N ARG A 200 21.00 -8.49 -0.31
CA ARG A 200 22.22 -9.30 -0.48
C ARG A 200 22.40 -9.95 -1.85
N PHE A 201 21.64 -9.48 -2.85
CA PHE A 201 21.77 -9.97 -4.24
C PHE A 201 21.96 -8.83 -5.22
#